data_3ed005bc5b5ddd832dceeb0dcb0ea4de
#
_entry.id   3ed005bc5b5ddd832dceeb0dcb0ea4de
#
_cell.length_a   1.000
_cell.length_b   1.000
_cell.length_c   1.000
_cell.angle_alpha   90.00
_cell.angle_beta   90.00
_cell.angle_gamma   90.00
#
_symmetry.space_group_name_H-M   'P 1'
#
loop_
_entity.id
_entity.type
_entity.pdbx_description
1 polymer ?
#
loop_
_entity_poly.entity_id
_entity_poly.type
_entity_poly.pdbx_seq_one_letter_code
_entity_poly.pdbx_strand_id
1 'polypeptide(L)'
;VSLTSGWFWKSGKQPKSMEELTDIYFKSVGRGQPLLLNVPPDTTGVLPQDFVDRVAELGETIRDTFRTDLTKQDGVTAEATAVRGNSPDYAASNVLDDDADTYWTMDDGQTTGSITIDLGGTKLFDIVSIEEYIKLGQRISEFTVDVHTDSGWKEFGSGYTIGAKRLVRSTPVRADQVRINITGSQAVPLIENVGVFKAEGAFEQESVMPEGLSMIDDREFARSGNWNLETIDGVNETGMWANPGAEASFTFTGTKAWIVGTKDPNHGTMDVYVDGDLVATPNAYQPNRALKQILYTTDDLPYGEHTVRMVCKNKATGLDAAFVLDNQGAGMFEIDPASYTVNEAGTQDVTIKRVGGTDGKVTVDFQTAPDTAVHGRHYNDVSKTVAFEDGQDTATVTVEAIENTEVTGDLRFYAEIVNPGGGAILGFNTRADVIIKDNDLVDKNALKTALDAANAENEGWYTPATWEAFAQAREEAQAVYDNPDATGEQVGTALTNLQNAQEALEPRTAYTAEDPFV
;
A
#
# COMPACT_ATOMS: atom_id res chain seq x y z
N VAL A 1 10.55 12.94 -15.82
CA VAL A 1 9.38 12.37 -16.51
C VAL A 1 8.26 13.38 -16.46
N SER A 2 7.37 13.43 -17.47
CA SER A 2 6.18 14.28 -17.43
C SER A 2 4.93 13.44 -17.18
N LEU A 3 3.98 13.99 -16.41
CA LEU A 3 2.68 13.37 -16.15
C LEU A 3 1.87 13.17 -17.44
N THR A 4 2.10 14.01 -18.47
CA THR A 4 1.44 13.90 -19.77
C THR A 4 2.42 13.44 -20.85
N SER A 5 1.89 13.12 -22.05
CA SER A 5 2.69 12.77 -23.24
C SER A 5 3.48 13.95 -23.82
N GLY A 6 3.91 14.91 -23.02
CA GLY A 6 4.72 16.06 -23.40
C GLY A 6 5.08 16.88 -22.17
N TRP A 7 6.11 17.74 -22.32
CA TRP A 7 6.61 18.51 -21.18
C TRP A 7 5.69 19.68 -20.79
N PHE A 8 5.00 20.27 -21.75
CA PHE A 8 4.10 21.39 -21.53
C PHE A 8 2.64 20.98 -21.65
N TRP A 9 1.77 21.68 -20.92
CA TRP A 9 0.34 21.50 -21.01
C TRP A 9 -0.19 21.78 -22.43
N LYS A 10 -1.17 21.00 -22.85
CA LYS A 10 -1.98 21.23 -24.06
C LYS A 10 -3.41 20.81 -23.79
N SER A 11 -4.37 21.58 -24.31
CA SER A 11 -5.79 21.24 -24.19
C SER A 11 -6.09 19.82 -24.70
N GLY A 12 -6.90 19.07 -23.95
CA GLY A 12 -7.31 17.70 -24.28
C GLY A 12 -6.28 16.60 -23.96
N LYS A 13 -5.10 16.94 -23.42
CA LYS A 13 -4.16 15.93 -22.95
C LYS A 13 -4.60 15.37 -21.60
N GLN A 14 -4.53 14.04 -21.51
CA GLN A 14 -4.82 13.30 -20.28
C GLN A 14 -3.53 13.01 -19.50
N PRO A 15 -3.58 12.89 -18.19
CA PRO A 15 -2.47 12.39 -17.39
C PRO A 15 -2.19 10.93 -17.74
N LYS A 16 -0.95 10.48 -17.51
CA LYS A 16 -0.59 9.07 -17.59
C LYS A 16 -1.49 8.20 -16.73
N SER A 17 -1.73 6.97 -17.18
CA SER A 17 -2.46 5.99 -16.39
C SER A 17 -1.67 5.64 -15.11
N MET A 18 -2.37 5.13 -14.08
CA MET A 18 -1.71 4.64 -12.88
C MET A 18 -0.72 3.52 -13.18
N GLU A 19 -0.99 2.69 -14.15
CA GLU A 19 -0.10 1.63 -14.57
C GLU A 19 1.20 2.17 -15.20
N GLU A 20 1.11 3.17 -16.11
CA GLU A 20 2.32 3.85 -16.62
C GLU A 20 3.14 4.49 -15.50
N LEU A 21 2.47 5.09 -14.50
CA LEU A 21 3.13 5.70 -13.34
C LEU A 21 3.75 4.66 -12.41
N THR A 22 3.07 3.53 -12.21
CA THR A 22 3.59 2.36 -11.48
C THR A 22 4.88 1.85 -12.13
N ASP A 23 4.86 1.62 -13.43
CA ASP A 23 6.05 1.17 -14.17
C ASP A 23 7.21 2.17 -14.05
N ILE A 24 6.93 3.47 -14.16
CA ILE A 24 7.92 4.54 -13.95
C ILE A 24 8.47 4.51 -12.51
N TYR A 25 7.60 4.34 -11.50
CA TYR A 25 8.01 4.28 -10.11
C TYR A 25 8.98 3.13 -9.84
N PHE A 26 8.62 1.91 -10.23
CA PHE A 26 9.47 0.73 -10.02
C PHE A 26 10.75 0.75 -10.87
N LYS A 27 10.76 1.42 -12.02
CA LYS A 27 11.95 1.60 -12.86
C LYS A 27 12.88 2.75 -12.42
N SER A 28 12.40 3.67 -11.59
CA SER A 28 13.17 4.77 -11.04
C SER A 28 13.44 4.61 -9.53
N VAL A 29 12.46 4.90 -8.68
CA VAL A 29 12.57 4.78 -7.21
C VAL A 29 12.88 3.34 -6.81
N GLY A 30 12.23 2.36 -7.43
CA GLY A 30 12.51 0.94 -7.22
C GLY A 30 13.91 0.48 -7.63
N ARG A 31 14.72 1.38 -8.22
CA ARG A 31 16.14 1.14 -8.56
C ARG A 31 17.07 2.18 -7.92
N GLY A 32 16.62 2.78 -6.81
CA GLY A 32 17.42 3.74 -6.05
C GLY A 32 17.63 5.11 -6.72
N GLN A 33 16.78 5.48 -7.71
CA GLN A 33 16.86 6.77 -8.39
C GLN A 33 15.67 7.66 -8.01
N PRO A 34 15.86 8.97 -7.81
CA PRO A 34 14.74 9.87 -7.53
C PRO A 34 13.81 9.99 -8.75
N LEU A 35 12.52 10.05 -8.50
CA LEU A 35 11.52 10.35 -9.52
C LEU A 35 11.19 11.85 -9.49
N LEU A 36 11.59 12.59 -10.53
CA LEU A 36 11.12 13.95 -10.77
C LEU A 36 9.96 13.91 -11.75
N LEU A 37 8.73 14.13 -11.26
CA LEU A 37 7.51 14.15 -12.06
C LEU A 37 7.12 15.60 -12.35
N ASN A 38 7.14 15.97 -13.64
CA ASN A 38 6.65 17.27 -14.09
C ASN A 38 5.13 17.25 -14.22
N VAL A 39 4.46 18.18 -13.55
CA VAL A 39 3.01 18.39 -13.63
C VAL A 39 2.77 19.77 -14.25
N PRO A 40 2.44 19.86 -15.56
CA PRO A 40 2.35 21.14 -16.23
C PRO A 40 1.04 21.88 -15.89
N PRO A 41 1.12 23.15 -15.44
CA PRO A 41 -0.06 23.99 -15.28
C PRO A 41 -0.68 24.35 -16.63
N ASP A 42 -1.96 24.69 -16.65
CA ASP A 42 -2.68 25.19 -17.82
C ASP A 42 -2.27 26.64 -18.20
N THR A 43 -2.93 27.21 -19.18
CA THR A 43 -2.64 28.58 -19.66
C THR A 43 -2.96 29.68 -18.65
N THR A 44 -3.69 29.37 -17.57
CA THR A 44 -4.00 30.30 -16.48
C THR A 44 -3.03 30.17 -15.30
N GLY A 45 -2.10 29.19 -15.35
CA GLY A 45 -1.15 28.90 -14.30
C GLY A 45 -1.68 27.93 -13.23
N VAL A 46 -2.89 27.38 -13.40
CA VAL A 46 -3.54 26.44 -12.48
C VAL A 46 -3.26 25.00 -12.92
N LEU A 47 -3.04 24.09 -11.98
CA LEU A 47 -2.98 22.66 -12.27
C LEU A 47 -4.39 22.15 -12.58
N PRO A 48 -4.61 21.47 -13.73
CA PRO A 48 -5.88 20.80 -14.01
C PRO A 48 -6.25 19.80 -12.92
N GLN A 49 -7.53 19.70 -12.57
CA GLN A 49 -8.00 18.87 -11.46
C GLN A 49 -7.70 17.39 -11.69
N ASP A 50 -7.87 16.90 -12.92
CA ASP A 50 -7.52 15.51 -13.30
C ASP A 50 -6.03 15.19 -13.15
N PHE A 51 -5.15 16.20 -13.23
CA PHE A 51 -3.71 16.02 -12.96
C PHE A 51 -3.44 15.96 -11.45
N VAL A 52 -4.12 16.81 -10.68
CA VAL A 52 -4.03 16.80 -9.21
C VAL A 52 -4.52 15.46 -8.66
N ASP A 53 -5.69 15.00 -9.12
CA ASP A 53 -6.30 13.74 -8.69
C ASP A 53 -5.38 12.55 -9.02
N ARG A 54 -4.77 12.53 -10.23
CA ARG A 54 -3.84 11.46 -10.61
C ARG A 54 -2.56 11.43 -9.76
N VAL A 55 -2.01 12.58 -9.40
CA VAL A 55 -0.83 12.66 -8.53
C VAL A 55 -1.19 12.27 -7.10
N ALA A 56 -2.38 12.65 -6.62
CA ALA A 56 -2.88 12.24 -5.32
C ALA A 56 -3.06 10.71 -5.25
N GLU A 57 -3.72 10.11 -6.25
CA GLU A 57 -3.91 8.66 -6.39
C GLU A 57 -2.57 7.90 -6.37
N LEU A 58 -1.56 8.39 -7.11
CA LEU A 58 -0.21 7.81 -7.05
C LEU A 58 0.40 7.92 -5.65
N GLY A 59 0.27 9.08 -5.02
CA GLY A 59 0.79 9.34 -3.67
C GLY A 59 0.12 8.45 -2.61
N GLU A 60 -1.17 8.22 -2.72
CA GLU A 60 -1.93 7.29 -1.85
C GLU A 60 -1.47 5.86 -2.06
N THR A 61 -1.44 5.38 -3.30
CA THR A 61 -0.96 4.03 -3.64
C THR A 61 0.45 3.76 -3.09
N ILE A 62 1.38 4.73 -3.22
CA ILE A 62 2.73 4.61 -2.67
C ILE A 62 2.69 4.52 -1.13
N ARG A 63 1.98 5.43 -0.47
CA ARG A 63 1.88 5.44 1.00
C ARG A 63 1.27 4.16 1.52
N ASP A 64 0.18 3.70 0.91
CA ASP A 64 -0.53 2.51 1.37
C ASP A 64 0.31 1.25 1.19
N THR A 65 0.96 1.09 0.04
CA THR A 65 1.86 -0.04 -0.24
C THR A 65 3.03 -0.12 0.74
N PHE A 66 3.70 1.01 1.02
CA PHE A 66 4.93 1.01 1.84
C PHE A 66 4.71 1.42 3.30
N ARG A 67 3.45 1.52 3.74
CA ARG A 67 3.10 1.89 5.11
C ARG A 67 3.49 0.83 6.13
N THR A 68 3.22 -0.43 5.81
CA THR A 68 3.46 -1.56 6.71
C THR A 68 4.60 -2.41 6.17
N ASP A 69 5.76 -2.31 6.80
CA ASP A 69 6.87 -3.22 6.54
C ASP A 69 6.69 -4.48 7.40
N LEU A 70 6.49 -5.63 6.74
CA LEU A 70 6.30 -6.91 7.41
C LEU A 70 7.55 -7.38 8.16
N THR A 71 8.72 -6.82 7.85
CA THR A 71 9.97 -7.13 8.56
C THR A 71 10.10 -6.40 9.90
N LYS A 72 9.22 -5.44 10.20
CA LYS A 72 9.22 -4.67 11.46
C LYS A 72 8.19 -5.17 12.47
N GLN A 73 7.54 -6.29 12.18
CA GLN A 73 6.56 -6.89 13.09
C GLN A 73 7.24 -7.71 14.19
N ASP A 74 6.53 -7.89 15.31
CA ASP A 74 7.02 -8.69 16.43
C ASP A 74 7.31 -10.14 16.01
N GLY A 75 8.43 -10.68 16.51
CA GLY A 75 8.85 -12.05 16.24
C GLY A 75 9.65 -12.23 14.95
N VAL A 76 9.85 -11.17 14.15
CA VAL A 76 10.73 -11.24 12.98
C VAL A 76 12.18 -11.34 13.40
N THR A 77 12.93 -12.23 12.74
CA THR A 77 14.36 -12.44 12.98
C THR A 77 15.13 -12.56 11.66
N ALA A 78 16.44 -12.33 11.71
CA ALA A 78 17.31 -12.52 10.55
C ALA A 78 18.52 -13.38 10.92
N GLU A 79 18.88 -14.31 10.02
CA GLU A 79 20.07 -15.13 10.10
C GLU A 79 20.87 -15.02 8.78
N ALA A 80 22.16 -15.22 8.84
CA ALA A 80 23.03 -15.18 7.67
C ALA A 80 23.99 -16.36 7.61
N THR A 81 24.42 -16.72 6.40
CA THR A 81 25.38 -17.82 6.18
C THR A 81 26.76 -17.51 6.78
N ALA A 82 27.13 -16.23 6.92
CA ALA A 82 28.35 -15.79 7.57
C ALA A 82 28.17 -14.35 8.10
N VAL A 83 28.91 -14.03 9.16
CA VAL A 83 28.96 -12.71 9.76
C VAL A 83 30.43 -12.36 10.03
N ARG A 84 30.87 -11.16 9.64
CA ARG A 84 32.26 -10.69 9.79
C ARG A 84 32.77 -10.85 11.21
N GLY A 85 33.78 -11.66 11.39
CA GLY A 85 34.40 -11.94 12.69
C GLY A 85 33.42 -12.46 13.75
N ASN A 86 32.23 -12.93 13.38
CA ASN A 86 31.10 -13.22 14.29
C ASN A 86 30.77 -12.03 15.22
N SER A 87 31.03 -10.79 14.79
CA SER A 87 30.76 -9.60 15.58
C SER A 87 29.28 -9.19 15.47
N PRO A 88 28.63 -8.81 16.57
CA PRO A 88 27.29 -8.26 16.55
C PRO A 88 27.19 -6.94 15.74
N ASP A 89 28.29 -6.20 15.58
CA ASP A 89 28.32 -4.98 14.77
C ASP A 89 27.99 -5.22 13.29
N TYR A 90 28.08 -6.47 12.83
CA TYR A 90 27.81 -6.88 11.45
C TYR A 90 26.77 -8.00 11.35
N ALA A 91 25.94 -8.14 12.39
CA ALA A 91 24.94 -9.18 12.49
C ALA A 91 23.88 -9.10 11.38
N ALA A 92 23.25 -10.22 11.06
CA ALA A 92 22.13 -10.25 10.10
C ALA A 92 20.95 -9.38 10.57
N SER A 93 20.73 -9.22 11.88
CA SER A 93 19.69 -8.36 12.46
C SER A 93 19.81 -6.88 12.11
N ASN A 94 21.00 -6.42 11.70
CA ASN A 94 21.21 -5.03 11.31
C ASN A 94 20.41 -4.64 10.05
N VAL A 95 20.01 -5.61 9.24
CA VAL A 95 19.15 -5.31 8.07
C VAL A 95 17.69 -5.05 8.44
N LEU A 96 17.34 -5.13 9.74
CA LEU A 96 15.99 -4.96 10.28
C LEU A 96 15.84 -3.75 11.22
N ASP A 97 16.93 -3.04 11.54
CA ASP A 97 16.96 -2.03 12.63
C ASP A 97 16.65 -0.60 12.20
N ASP A 98 16.50 -0.33 10.88
CA ASP A 98 16.30 1.00 10.28
C ASP A 98 17.42 2.01 10.58
N ASP A 99 18.58 1.56 11.06
CA ASP A 99 19.73 2.42 11.29
C ASP A 99 20.62 2.47 10.04
N ALA A 100 20.61 3.59 9.34
CA ALA A 100 21.40 3.82 8.13
C ALA A 100 22.92 3.80 8.34
N ASP A 101 23.41 3.62 9.57
CA ASP A 101 24.83 3.48 9.89
C ASP A 101 25.25 2.04 10.21
N THR A 102 24.30 1.12 10.31
CA THR A 102 24.53 -0.32 10.49
C THR A 102 24.36 -1.10 9.19
N TYR A 103 24.90 -2.30 9.11
CA TYR A 103 24.76 -3.19 7.97
C TYR A 103 25.22 -4.61 8.30
N TRP A 104 24.71 -5.58 7.57
CA TRP A 104 25.27 -6.92 7.55
C TRP A 104 26.43 -7.02 6.55
N THR A 105 27.49 -7.76 6.93
CA THR A 105 28.58 -8.14 6.03
C THR A 105 29.28 -9.42 6.49
N MET A 106 30.10 -9.99 5.60
CA MET A 106 30.91 -11.18 5.82
C MET A 106 32.40 -10.84 5.91
N ASP A 107 33.25 -11.84 6.13
CA ASP A 107 34.70 -11.65 6.14
C ASP A 107 35.24 -11.27 4.75
N ASP A 108 36.35 -10.53 4.74
CA ASP A 108 36.97 -10.05 3.51
C ASP A 108 37.29 -11.21 2.55
N GLY A 109 37.00 -10.99 1.28
CA GLY A 109 37.19 -11.98 0.23
C GLY A 109 35.99 -12.90 -0.03
N GLN A 110 34.97 -12.89 0.81
CA GLN A 110 33.72 -13.56 0.56
C GLN A 110 32.83 -12.69 -0.35
N THR A 111 32.45 -13.21 -1.51
CA THR A 111 31.67 -12.47 -2.52
C THR A 111 30.28 -13.07 -2.76
N THR A 112 29.98 -14.18 -2.10
CA THR A 112 28.68 -14.86 -2.14
C THR A 112 28.23 -15.25 -0.74
N GLY A 113 26.94 -15.18 -0.47
CA GLY A 113 26.34 -15.52 0.82
C GLY A 113 24.85 -15.19 0.84
N SER A 114 24.18 -15.48 1.94
CA SER A 114 22.75 -15.19 2.05
C SER A 114 22.35 -14.70 3.42
N ILE A 115 21.26 -13.93 3.44
CA ILE A 115 20.50 -13.55 4.63
C ILE A 115 19.12 -14.18 4.51
N THR A 116 18.65 -14.83 5.55
CA THR A 116 17.28 -15.35 5.66
C THR A 116 16.55 -14.59 6.75
N ILE A 117 15.38 -14.06 6.42
CA ILE A 117 14.49 -13.35 7.31
C ILE A 117 13.31 -14.28 7.61
N ASP A 118 13.09 -14.62 8.87
CA ASP A 118 11.88 -15.28 9.35
C ASP A 118 10.83 -14.21 9.70
N LEU A 119 9.66 -14.27 9.07
CA LEU A 119 8.60 -13.27 9.21
C LEU A 119 7.70 -13.48 10.44
N GLY A 120 8.07 -14.42 11.33
CA GLY A 120 7.29 -14.74 12.52
C GLY A 120 5.95 -15.44 12.22
N GLY A 121 5.82 -16.01 11.02
CA GLY A 121 4.65 -16.72 10.53
C GLY A 121 4.35 -16.40 9.07
N THR A 122 3.40 -17.13 8.48
CA THR A 122 3.03 -16.95 7.07
C THR A 122 2.41 -15.58 6.83
N LYS A 123 2.99 -14.81 5.90
CA LYS A 123 2.53 -13.48 5.47
C LYS A 123 2.23 -13.49 3.98
N LEU A 124 1.29 -12.62 3.56
CA LEU A 124 1.00 -12.35 2.15
C LEU A 124 1.78 -11.10 1.72
N PHE A 125 2.60 -11.21 0.67
CA PHE A 125 3.37 -10.09 0.13
C PHE A 125 3.73 -10.30 -1.34
N ASP A 126 4.15 -9.22 -2.02
CA ASP A 126 4.53 -9.23 -3.43
C ASP A 126 5.68 -8.26 -3.76
N ILE A 127 6.24 -7.58 -2.75
CA ILE A 127 7.38 -6.68 -2.90
C ILE A 127 8.43 -6.98 -1.83
N VAL A 128 9.68 -7.12 -2.27
CA VAL A 128 10.86 -7.17 -1.39
C VAL A 128 11.77 -5.99 -1.73
N SER A 129 12.08 -5.16 -0.74
CA SER A 129 13.04 -4.06 -0.83
C SER A 129 14.39 -4.49 -0.28
N ILE A 130 15.47 -4.19 -0.99
CA ILE A 130 16.84 -4.47 -0.56
C ILE A 130 17.66 -3.20 -0.77
N GLU A 131 18.49 -2.84 0.21
CA GLU A 131 19.37 -1.67 0.16
C GLU A 131 20.81 -2.05 0.50
N GLU A 132 21.78 -1.70 -0.37
CA GLU A 132 23.20 -1.84 -0.05
C GLU A 132 23.66 -0.65 0.77
N TYR A 133 24.57 -0.87 1.71
CA TYR A 133 25.29 0.19 2.41
C TYR A 133 26.23 0.95 1.47
N ILE A 134 25.67 1.80 0.63
CA ILE A 134 26.37 2.48 -0.46
C ILE A 134 27.41 3.52 0.00
N LYS A 135 27.44 3.89 1.29
CA LYS A 135 28.48 4.76 1.85
C LYS A 135 29.90 4.19 1.64
N LEU A 136 30.02 2.86 1.52
CA LEU A 136 31.27 2.15 1.19
C LEU A 136 31.32 1.66 -0.26
N GLY A 137 30.41 2.12 -1.11
CA GLY A 137 30.33 1.80 -2.53
C GLY A 137 29.42 0.61 -2.85
N GLN A 138 28.80 0.65 -4.01
CA GLN A 138 28.00 -0.45 -4.56
C GLN A 138 28.92 -1.62 -4.95
N ARG A 139 28.58 -2.85 -4.55
CA ARG A 139 29.42 -4.04 -4.72
C ARG A 139 28.71 -5.21 -5.35
N ILE A 140 27.41 -5.39 -5.06
CA ILE A 140 26.63 -6.53 -5.50
C ILE A 140 26.38 -6.41 -7.01
N SER A 141 26.72 -7.48 -7.75
CA SER A 141 26.57 -7.58 -9.19
C SER A 141 25.51 -8.59 -9.63
N GLU A 142 25.07 -9.48 -8.73
CA GLU A 142 24.02 -10.46 -9.00
C GLU A 142 23.42 -11.00 -7.70
N PHE A 143 22.10 -11.15 -7.68
CA PHE A 143 21.38 -11.68 -6.53
C PHE A 143 20.09 -12.39 -6.95
N THR A 144 19.58 -13.29 -6.08
CA THR A 144 18.22 -13.82 -6.14
C THR A 144 17.50 -13.58 -4.82
N VAL A 145 16.18 -13.56 -4.87
CA VAL A 145 15.29 -13.57 -3.70
C VAL A 145 14.49 -14.84 -3.76
N ASP A 146 14.57 -15.66 -2.71
CA ASP A 146 13.75 -16.85 -2.55
C ASP A 146 12.74 -16.63 -1.41
N VAL A 147 11.62 -17.35 -1.45
CA VAL A 147 10.62 -17.37 -0.38
C VAL A 147 10.31 -18.81 0.01
N HIS A 148 10.07 -19.03 1.31
CA HIS A 148 9.68 -20.33 1.84
C HIS A 148 8.16 -20.41 1.98
N THR A 149 7.55 -21.29 1.20
CA THR A 149 6.11 -21.53 1.19
C THR A 149 5.80 -22.92 1.77
N ASP A 150 4.54 -23.27 1.92
CA ASP A 150 4.14 -24.64 2.31
C ASP A 150 4.70 -25.73 1.40
N SER A 151 5.04 -25.38 0.14
CA SER A 151 5.68 -26.28 -0.84
C SER A 151 7.22 -26.24 -0.80
N GLY A 152 7.81 -25.47 0.13
CA GLY A 152 9.24 -25.27 0.26
C GLY A 152 9.75 -24.00 -0.42
N TRP A 153 11.07 -23.90 -0.60
CA TRP A 153 11.71 -22.74 -1.20
C TRP A 153 11.41 -22.62 -2.69
N LYS A 154 11.03 -21.42 -3.13
CA LYS A 154 10.89 -21.04 -4.53
C LYS A 154 11.49 -19.68 -4.81
N GLU A 155 11.94 -19.44 -6.04
CA GLU A 155 12.40 -18.12 -6.47
C GLU A 155 11.22 -17.13 -6.49
N PHE A 156 11.42 -15.98 -5.84
CA PHE A 156 10.51 -14.83 -5.86
C PHE A 156 10.92 -13.83 -6.95
N GLY A 157 12.21 -13.71 -7.19
CA GLY A 157 12.76 -12.86 -8.22
C GLY A 157 14.27 -12.74 -8.15
N SER A 158 14.86 -12.07 -9.13
CA SER A 158 16.32 -11.95 -9.26
C SER A 158 16.72 -10.60 -9.89
N GLY A 159 18.02 -10.29 -9.86
CA GLY A 159 18.55 -9.08 -10.46
C GLY A 159 20.06 -9.01 -10.46
N TYR A 160 20.60 -8.01 -11.20
CA TYR A 160 22.04 -7.84 -11.34
C TYR A 160 22.65 -6.94 -10.27
N THR A 161 21.98 -5.86 -9.88
CA THR A 161 22.52 -4.90 -8.91
C THR A 161 21.44 -4.50 -7.91
N ILE A 162 21.87 -4.15 -6.69
CA ILE A 162 20.98 -3.61 -5.65
C ILE A 162 21.15 -2.09 -5.58
N GLY A 163 22.35 -1.59 -5.19
CA GLY A 163 22.62 -0.17 -5.04
C GLY A 163 21.85 0.44 -3.86
N ALA A 164 21.53 1.74 -3.95
CA ALA A 164 20.85 2.45 -2.88
C ALA A 164 19.47 1.89 -2.53
N LYS A 165 18.77 1.27 -3.48
CA LYS A 165 17.51 0.57 -3.29
C LYS A 165 17.22 -0.34 -4.48
N ARG A 166 16.66 -1.50 -4.19
CA ARG A 166 16.12 -2.41 -5.19
C ARG A 166 14.78 -2.94 -4.71
N LEU A 167 13.71 -2.60 -5.42
CA LEU A 167 12.41 -3.22 -5.25
C LEU A 167 12.30 -4.39 -6.22
N VAL A 168 12.10 -5.58 -5.67
CA VAL A 168 11.79 -6.81 -6.42
C VAL A 168 10.30 -7.07 -6.30
N ARG A 169 9.60 -7.17 -7.42
CA ARG A 169 8.16 -7.47 -7.47
C ARG A 169 7.95 -8.88 -8.00
N SER A 170 6.95 -9.53 -7.46
CA SER A 170 6.45 -10.81 -7.93
C SER A 170 4.93 -10.81 -7.85
N THR A 171 4.32 -11.91 -8.26
CA THR A 171 2.93 -12.20 -7.93
C THR A 171 2.80 -12.38 -6.41
N PRO A 172 1.66 -12.02 -5.80
CA PRO A 172 1.45 -12.21 -4.36
C PRO A 172 1.72 -13.65 -3.92
N VAL A 173 2.45 -13.80 -2.83
CA VAL A 173 2.85 -15.10 -2.31
C VAL A 173 2.62 -15.16 -0.80
N ARG A 174 2.16 -16.31 -0.31
CA ARG A 174 2.13 -16.61 1.12
C ARG A 174 3.40 -17.36 1.49
N ALA A 175 4.21 -16.75 2.36
CA ALA A 175 5.48 -17.32 2.80
C ALA A 175 5.79 -16.90 4.23
N ASP A 176 6.53 -17.72 4.94
CA ASP A 176 6.98 -17.48 6.32
C ASP A 176 8.43 -16.99 6.40
N GLN A 177 9.21 -17.19 5.30
CA GLN A 177 10.60 -16.71 5.25
C GLN A 177 10.92 -16.09 3.89
N VAL A 178 11.84 -15.12 3.90
CA VAL A 178 12.44 -14.49 2.71
C VAL A 178 13.95 -14.66 2.79
N ARG A 179 14.59 -15.13 1.70
CA ARG A 179 16.04 -15.28 1.63
C ARG A 179 16.62 -14.46 0.50
N ILE A 180 17.55 -13.59 0.83
CA ILE A 180 18.33 -12.81 -0.13
C ILE A 180 19.64 -13.55 -0.37
N ASN A 181 19.85 -14.07 -1.58
CA ASN A 181 21.08 -14.72 -1.97
C ASN A 181 21.93 -13.78 -2.81
N ILE A 182 23.12 -13.46 -2.35
CA ILE A 182 24.13 -12.75 -3.14
C ILE A 182 24.92 -13.79 -3.92
N THR A 183 24.68 -13.85 -5.21
CA THR A 183 25.32 -14.82 -6.13
C THR A 183 26.56 -14.26 -6.80
N GLY A 184 26.73 -12.91 -6.80
CA GLY A 184 27.91 -12.23 -7.30
C GLY A 184 28.12 -10.86 -6.66
N SER A 185 29.40 -10.56 -6.34
CA SER A 185 29.78 -9.24 -5.82
C SER A 185 31.24 -8.91 -6.17
N GLN A 186 31.55 -7.63 -6.42
CA GLN A 186 32.90 -7.14 -6.75
C GLN A 186 33.82 -7.08 -5.51
N ALA A 187 33.25 -7.02 -4.33
CA ALA A 187 33.91 -7.08 -3.03
C ALA A 187 32.92 -7.70 -2.02
N VAL A 188 33.32 -7.84 -0.75
CA VAL A 188 32.40 -8.36 0.29
C VAL A 188 31.09 -7.54 0.30
N PRO A 189 29.91 -8.19 0.19
CA PRO A 189 28.63 -7.51 0.13
C PRO A 189 28.30 -6.82 1.47
N LEU A 190 27.57 -5.72 1.39
CA LEU A 190 27.10 -4.95 2.54
C LEU A 190 25.61 -4.68 2.32
N ILE A 191 24.75 -5.25 3.16
CA ILE A 191 23.29 -4.99 3.12
C ILE A 191 22.93 -4.12 4.33
N GLU A 192 22.36 -2.95 4.04
CA GLU A 192 21.90 -1.97 5.05
C GLU A 192 20.50 -2.32 5.52
N ASN A 193 19.57 -2.55 4.61
CA ASN A 193 18.16 -2.75 4.96
C ASN A 193 17.47 -3.77 4.03
N VAL A 194 16.52 -4.49 4.60
CA VAL A 194 15.57 -5.34 3.86
C VAL A 194 14.17 -5.07 4.37
N GLY A 195 13.22 -4.82 3.47
CA GLY A 195 11.81 -4.63 3.76
C GLY A 195 10.94 -5.58 2.94
N VAL A 196 9.78 -5.95 3.45
CA VAL A 196 8.80 -6.82 2.79
C VAL A 196 7.43 -6.17 2.85
N PHE A 197 6.77 -6.03 1.68
CA PHE A 197 5.53 -5.26 1.56
C PHE A 197 4.49 -6.00 0.72
N LYS A 198 3.21 -5.70 0.99
CA LYS A 198 2.08 -6.04 0.12
C LYS A 198 1.73 -4.81 -0.71
N ALA A 199 1.72 -4.97 -2.03
CA ALA A 199 1.25 -3.92 -2.92
C ALA A 199 -0.23 -3.60 -2.69
N GLU A 200 -0.58 -2.33 -2.82
CA GLU A 200 -1.95 -1.84 -2.66
C GLU A 200 -2.40 -1.08 -3.92
N GLY A 201 -3.71 -1.10 -4.17
CA GLY A 201 -4.33 -0.35 -5.26
C GLY A 201 -3.72 -0.64 -6.63
N ALA A 202 -3.28 0.39 -7.32
CA ALA A 202 -2.72 0.27 -8.67
C ALA A 202 -1.34 -0.43 -8.73
N PHE A 203 -0.71 -0.70 -7.58
CA PHE A 203 0.53 -1.46 -7.52
C PHE A 203 0.29 -2.97 -7.49
N GLU A 204 -0.91 -3.44 -7.17
CA GLU A 204 -1.26 -4.85 -7.25
C GLU A 204 -1.12 -5.39 -8.67
N GLN A 205 -0.57 -6.59 -8.79
CA GLN A 205 -0.33 -7.21 -10.11
C GLN A 205 -1.43 -8.18 -10.51
N GLU A 206 -2.11 -8.77 -9.54
CA GLU A 206 -3.12 -9.79 -9.79
C GLU A 206 -4.17 -9.82 -8.67
N SER A 207 -5.32 -10.42 -8.97
CA SER A 207 -6.35 -10.65 -7.96
C SER A 207 -5.97 -11.85 -7.10
N VAL A 208 -5.85 -11.64 -5.79
CA VAL A 208 -5.57 -12.71 -4.83
C VAL A 208 -6.87 -13.34 -4.38
N MET A 209 -7.02 -14.63 -4.61
CA MET A 209 -8.22 -15.36 -4.21
C MET A 209 -8.12 -15.82 -2.74
N PRO A 210 -9.21 -15.75 -1.96
CA PRO A 210 -9.28 -16.29 -0.61
C PRO A 210 -8.89 -17.76 -0.54
N GLU A 211 -8.24 -18.15 0.55
CA GLU A 211 -7.95 -19.56 0.82
C GLU A 211 -9.21 -20.34 1.14
N GLY A 212 -9.25 -21.61 0.73
CA GLY A 212 -10.40 -22.50 0.96
C GLY A 212 -11.43 -22.49 -0.16
N LEU A 213 -11.23 -21.70 -1.22
CA LEU A 213 -12.02 -21.84 -2.45
C LEU A 213 -11.56 -23.05 -3.26
N SER A 214 -12.51 -23.76 -3.87
CA SER A 214 -12.22 -24.80 -4.85
C SER A 214 -11.94 -24.16 -6.21
N MET A 215 -10.92 -24.63 -6.94
CA MET A 215 -10.56 -24.12 -8.26
C MET A 215 -11.04 -25.08 -9.34
N ILE A 216 -11.54 -24.53 -10.45
CA ILE A 216 -11.85 -25.21 -11.71
C ILE A 216 -10.92 -24.60 -12.77
N ASP A 217 -10.01 -25.39 -13.30
CA ASP A 217 -9.03 -24.97 -14.32
C ASP A 217 -9.72 -24.68 -15.67
N ASP A 218 -9.16 -23.75 -16.47
CA ASP A 218 -9.69 -23.44 -17.80
C ASP A 218 -9.73 -24.65 -18.73
N ARG A 219 -8.87 -25.64 -18.51
CA ARG A 219 -8.81 -26.90 -19.27
C ARG A 219 -10.01 -27.79 -19.01
N GLU A 220 -10.68 -27.63 -17.88
CA GLU A 220 -11.88 -28.37 -17.48
C GLU A 220 -13.18 -27.75 -18.03
N PHE A 221 -13.12 -26.51 -18.52
CA PHE A 221 -14.30 -25.84 -19.08
C PHE A 221 -14.78 -26.56 -20.34
N ALA A 222 -16.08 -26.83 -20.41
CA ALA A 222 -16.73 -27.21 -21.65
C ALA A 222 -16.71 -26.04 -22.64
N ARG A 223 -16.36 -26.30 -23.90
CA ARG A 223 -16.08 -25.26 -24.89
C ARG A 223 -16.78 -25.50 -26.20
N SER A 224 -17.28 -24.42 -26.81
CA SER A 224 -17.73 -24.42 -28.20
C SER A 224 -17.06 -23.27 -28.95
N GLY A 225 -16.88 -23.42 -30.27
CA GLY A 225 -16.09 -22.48 -31.07
C GLY A 225 -14.60 -22.71 -31.01
N ASN A 226 -13.81 -21.75 -31.50
CA ASN A 226 -12.36 -21.88 -31.61
C ASN A 226 -11.69 -21.19 -30.39
N TRP A 227 -11.17 -21.99 -29.46
CA TRP A 227 -10.37 -21.54 -28.32
C TRP A 227 -8.89 -21.78 -28.56
N ASN A 228 -8.08 -20.80 -28.30
CA ASN A 228 -6.62 -20.89 -28.30
C ASN A 228 -6.16 -21.13 -26.86
N LEU A 229 -5.47 -22.25 -26.64
CA LEU A 229 -4.90 -22.60 -25.36
C LEU A 229 -3.47 -22.08 -25.29
N GLU A 230 -3.12 -21.42 -24.19
CA GLU A 230 -1.80 -20.83 -23.98
C GLU A 230 -1.14 -21.42 -22.73
N THR A 231 0.20 -21.42 -22.71
CA THR A 231 0.99 -21.53 -21.49
C THR A 231 1.45 -20.12 -21.16
N ILE A 232 0.96 -19.58 -20.06
CA ILE A 232 1.20 -18.20 -19.63
C ILE A 232 1.40 -18.22 -18.11
N ASP A 233 1.83 -17.13 -17.52
CA ASP A 233 1.85 -16.94 -16.07
C ASP A 233 0.42 -16.70 -15.53
N GLY A 234 -0.48 -17.62 -15.82
CA GLY A 234 -1.86 -17.71 -15.36
C GLY A 234 -2.00 -18.60 -14.13
N VAL A 235 -3.23 -18.84 -13.71
CA VAL A 235 -3.54 -19.87 -12.72
C VAL A 235 -3.11 -21.24 -13.30
N ASN A 236 -2.40 -22.05 -12.54
CA ASN A 236 -1.79 -23.29 -13.03
C ASN A 236 -0.92 -23.16 -14.31
N GLU A 237 -0.32 -21.98 -14.54
CA GLU A 237 0.51 -21.70 -15.72
C GLU A 237 -0.23 -21.88 -17.05
N THR A 238 -1.56 -21.76 -17.04
CA THR A 238 -2.41 -21.91 -18.22
C THR A 238 -3.29 -20.69 -18.47
N GLY A 239 -3.91 -20.65 -19.62
CA GLY A 239 -4.93 -19.68 -20.00
C GLY A 239 -5.50 -20.02 -21.37
N MET A 240 -6.67 -19.50 -21.69
CA MET A 240 -7.29 -19.63 -22.99
C MET A 240 -7.95 -18.34 -23.44
N TRP A 241 -8.02 -18.14 -24.75
CA TRP A 241 -8.78 -17.01 -25.31
C TRP A 241 -9.51 -17.38 -26.59
N ALA A 242 -10.59 -16.67 -26.87
CA ALA A 242 -11.36 -16.87 -28.09
C ALA A 242 -11.93 -15.56 -28.64
N ASN A 243 -12.29 -15.60 -29.92
CA ASN A 243 -12.95 -14.51 -30.62
C ASN A 243 -14.47 -14.53 -30.37
N PRO A 244 -15.21 -13.45 -30.77
CA PRO A 244 -16.66 -13.38 -30.64
C PRO A 244 -17.41 -14.59 -31.16
N GLY A 245 -18.42 -15.03 -30.42
CA GLY A 245 -19.26 -16.18 -30.71
C GLY A 245 -18.76 -17.51 -30.14
N ALA A 246 -17.56 -17.58 -29.58
CA ALA A 246 -17.13 -18.75 -28.82
C ALA A 246 -17.75 -18.75 -27.41
N GLU A 247 -18.01 -19.96 -26.88
CA GLU A 247 -18.56 -20.16 -25.55
C GLU A 247 -17.68 -21.05 -24.70
N ALA A 248 -17.65 -20.78 -23.40
CA ALA A 248 -17.10 -21.66 -22.38
C ALA A 248 -18.11 -21.81 -21.24
N SER A 249 -18.13 -22.97 -20.59
CA SER A 249 -18.99 -23.20 -19.43
C SER A 249 -18.38 -24.19 -18.46
N PHE A 250 -18.78 -24.06 -17.21
CA PHE A 250 -18.48 -25.01 -16.15
C PHE A 250 -19.68 -25.20 -15.24
N THR A 251 -19.74 -26.34 -14.55
CA THR A 251 -20.73 -26.63 -13.52
C THR A 251 -20.01 -26.78 -12.20
N PHE A 252 -20.61 -26.26 -11.12
CA PHE A 252 -20.05 -26.35 -9.79
C PHE A 252 -21.15 -26.60 -8.76
N THR A 253 -20.78 -27.18 -7.63
CA THR A 253 -21.61 -27.20 -6.43
C THR A 253 -21.10 -26.13 -5.48
N GLY A 254 -21.98 -25.26 -4.98
CA GLY A 254 -21.58 -24.18 -4.08
C GLY A 254 -22.59 -23.05 -4.04
N THR A 255 -22.15 -21.90 -3.53
CA THR A 255 -23.01 -20.72 -3.33
C THR A 255 -22.50 -19.49 -4.09
N LYS A 256 -21.27 -19.52 -4.60
CA LYS A 256 -20.64 -18.37 -5.27
C LYS A 256 -19.49 -18.80 -6.17
N ALA A 257 -19.31 -18.10 -7.28
CA ALA A 257 -18.20 -18.33 -8.20
C ALA A 257 -17.55 -17.02 -8.66
N TRP A 258 -16.23 -17.06 -8.82
CA TRP A 258 -15.40 -16.01 -9.40
C TRP A 258 -14.80 -16.50 -10.71
N ILE A 259 -15.02 -15.77 -11.79
CA ILE A 259 -14.42 -16.04 -13.09
C ILE A 259 -13.13 -15.23 -13.18
N VAL A 260 -12.01 -15.91 -13.29
CA VAL A 260 -10.68 -15.32 -13.43
C VAL A 260 -10.22 -15.42 -14.88
N GLY A 261 -9.54 -14.37 -15.37
CA GLY A 261 -9.00 -14.36 -16.71
C GLY A 261 -8.07 -13.19 -16.95
N THR A 262 -7.82 -12.92 -18.22
CA THR A 262 -6.91 -11.86 -18.67
C THR A 262 -7.68 -10.62 -19.07
N LYS A 263 -7.29 -9.44 -18.56
CA LYS A 263 -7.65 -8.15 -19.14
C LYS A 263 -6.56 -7.70 -20.11
N ASP A 264 -6.94 -7.19 -21.31
CA ASP A 264 -5.98 -6.89 -22.38
C ASP A 264 -6.57 -5.80 -23.32
N PRO A 265 -5.75 -4.98 -24.01
CA PRO A 265 -6.22 -4.00 -25.01
C PRO A 265 -7.05 -4.59 -26.15
N ASN A 266 -6.82 -5.86 -26.47
CA ASN A 266 -7.53 -6.58 -27.53
C ASN A 266 -8.78 -7.30 -27.02
N HIS A 267 -9.00 -7.34 -25.70
CA HIS A 267 -10.17 -7.96 -25.10
C HIS A 267 -11.39 -7.02 -25.07
N GLY A 268 -12.56 -7.59 -24.95
CA GLY A 268 -13.83 -6.88 -24.93
C GLY A 268 -14.81 -7.47 -23.91
N THR A 269 -16.09 -7.39 -24.26
CA THR A 269 -17.15 -7.87 -23.39
C THR A 269 -17.48 -9.34 -23.63
N MET A 270 -17.90 -10.03 -22.56
CA MET A 270 -18.51 -11.35 -22.61
C MET A 270 -19.87 -11.33 -21.91
N ASP A 271 -20.83 -12.07 -22.41
CA ASP A 271 -22.10 -12.28 -21.71
C ASP A 271 -21.93 -13.46 -20.77
N VAL A 272 -22.31 -13.28 -19.49
CA VAL A 272 -22.27 -14.31 -18.46
C VAL A 272 -23.69 -14.73 -18.11
N TYR A 273 -23.91 -16.03 -18.15
CA TYR A 273 -25.18 -16.67 -17.78
C TYR A 273 -24.97 -17.56 -16.57
N VAL A 274 -25.87 -17.50 -15.60
CA VAL A 274 -25.94 -18.42 -14.46
C VAL A 274 -27.27 -19.14 -14.55
N ASP A 275 -27.25 -20.47 -14.56
CA ASP A 275 -28.43 -21.35 -14.68
C ASP A 275 -29.35 -21.02 -15.87
N GLY A 276 -28.75 -20.49 -16.92
CA GLY A 276 -29.44 -20.12 -18.17
C GLY A 276 -29.85 -18.66 -18.27
N ASP A 277 -29.86 -17.91 -17.18
CA ASP A 277 -30.23 -16.49 -17.15
C ASP A 277 -29.00 -15.60 -17.42
N LEU A 278 -29.15 -14.58 -18.27
CA LEU A 278 -28.11 -13.57 -18.49
C LEU A 278 -28.02 -12.66 -17.27
N VAL A 279 -26.91 -12.74 -16.53
CA VAL A 279 -26.71 -11.99 -15.28
C VAL A 279 -25.78 -10.80 -15.42
N ALA A 280 -24.83 -10.83 -16.39
CA ALA A 280 -23.87 -9.73 -16.57
C ALA A 280 -23.25 -9.71 -17.98
N THR A 281 -22.67 -8.58 -18.33
CA THR A 281 -21.82 -8.41 -19.52
C THR A 281 -20.53 -7.67 -19.14
N PRO A 282 -19.62 -8.31 -18.37
CA PRO A 282 -18.37 -7.67 -17.96
C PRO A 282 -17.47 -7.36 -19.15
N ASN A 283 -16.62 -6.33 -18.98
CA ASN A 283 -15.65 -5.89 -19.97
C ASN A 283 -14.23 -6.27 -19.51
N ALA A 284 -13.54 -7.07 -20.29
CA ALA A 284 -12.16 -7.48 -20.08
C ALA A 284 -11.13 -6.56 -20.77
N TYR A 285 -11.57 -5.39 -21.29
CA TYR A 285 -10.66 -4.39 -21.82
C TYR A 285 -9.87 -3.71 -20.71
N GLN A 286 -8.54 -3.63 -20.90
CA GLN A 286 -7.63 -2.82 -20.11
C GLN A 286 -6.50 -2.35 -21.01
N PRO A 287 -5.95 -1.09 -20.84
CA PRO A 287 -4.90 -0.57 -21.73
C PRO A 287 -3.64 -1.42 -21.80
N ASN A 288 -3.34 -2.16 -20.74
CA ASN A 288 -2.23 -3.09 -20.69
C ASN A 288 -2.70 -4.47 -20.24
N ARG A 289 -1.94 -5.50 -20.63
CA ARG A 289 -2.29 -6.88 -20.31
C ARG A 289 -2.08 -7.14 -18.80
N ALA A 290 -3.12 -7.58 -18.14
CA ALA A 290 -3.10 -8.02 -16.75
C ALA A 290 -3.67 -9.45 -16.65
N LEU A 291 -2.89 -10.35 -16.08
CA LEU A 291 -3.25 -11.75 -15.87
C LEU A 291 -3.98 -11.93 -14.53
N LYS A 292 -4.61 -13.09 -14.31
CA LYS A 292 -5.23 -13.50 -13.04
C LYS A 292 -6.22 -12.46 -12.47
N GLN A 293 -6.97 -11.81 -13.35
CA GLN A 293 -7.95 -10.78 -13.00
C GLN A 293 -9.33 -11.39 -12.77
N ILE A 294 -10.01 -10.98 -11.69
CA ILE A 294 -11.44 -11.29 -11.53
C ILE A 294 -12.19 -10.53 -12.63
N LEU A 295 -12.79 -11.26 -13.54
CA LEU A 295 -13.61 -10.72 -14.63
C LEU A 295 -15.07 -10.58 -14.20
N TYR A 296 -15.56 -11.48 -13.37
CA TYR A 296 -16.92 -11.47 -12.86
C TYR A 296 -17.01 -12.29 -11.56
N THR A 297 -17.91 -11.87 -10.67
CA THR A 297 -18.30 -12.60 -9.46
C THR A 297 -19.82 -12.79 -9.50
N THR A 298 -20.32 -14.00 -9.25
CA THR A 298 -21.76 -14.24 -9.16
C THR A 298 -22.34 -13.55 -7.93
N ASP A 299 -23.64 -13.23 -7.95
CA ASP A 299 -24.38 -13.00 -6.72
C ASP A 299 -24.33 -14.26 -5.84
N ASP A 300 -24.77 -14.13 -4.58
CA ASP A 300 -24.91 -15.28 -3.69
C ASP A 300 -26.05 -16.18 -4.20
N LEU A 301 -25.75 -17.46 -4.37
CA LEU A 301 -26.67 -18.48 -4.86
C LEU A 301 -27.07 -19.41 -3.72
N PRO A 302 -28.25 -20.04 -3.77
CA PRO A 302 -28.58 -21.14 -2.86
C PRO A 302 -27.53 -22.26 -3.00
N TYR A 303 -27.15 -22.92 -1.90
CA TYR A 303 -26.24 -24.05 -2.02
C TYR A 303 -26.81 -25.16 -2.91
N GLY A 304 -26.12 -25.50 -3.96
CA GLY A 304 -26.57 -26.46 -4.96
C GLY A 304 -25.64 -26.54 -6.19
N GLU A 305 -26.07 -27.32 -7.17
CA GLU A 305 -25.40 -27.39 -8.46
C GLU A 305 -25.84 -26.21 -9.34
N HIS A 306 -24.85 -25.48 -9.88
CA HIS A 306 -25.04 -24.32 -10.75
C HIS A 306 -24.20 -24.44 -12.01
N THR A 307 -24.69 -23.88 -13.11
CA THR A 307 -23.98 -23.81 -14.38
C THR A 307 -23.68 -22.36 -14.74
N VAL A 308 -22.40 -22.06 -14.96
CA VAL A 308 -21.96 -20.77 -15.49
C VAL A 308 -21.55 -20.94 -16.96
N ARG A 309 -22.12 -20.10 -17.85
CA ARG A 309 -21.80 -20.07 -19.25
C ARG A 309 -21.38 -18.65 -19.67
N MET A 310 -20.28 -18.55 -20.39
CA MET A 310 -19.66 -17.31 -20.85
C MET A 310 -19.63 -17.29 -22.38
N VAL A 311 -20.04 -16.19 -22.98
CA VAL A 311 -20.10 -16.00 -24.43
C VAL A 311 -19.27 -14.79 -24.84
N CYS A 312 -18.22 -14.97 -25.63
CA CYS A 312 -17.42 -13.88 -26.17
C CYS A 312 -18.27 -13.01 -27.11
N LYS A 313 -18.35 -11.69 -26.87
CA LYS A 313 -19.36 -10.82 -27.53
C LYS A 313 -18.82 -9.94 -28.66
N ASN A 314 -17.90 -9.03 -28.39
CA ASN A 314 -17.52 -7.99 -29.37
C ASN A 314 -16.03 -7.96 -29.74
N LYS A 315 -15.17 -8.52 -28.91
CA LYS A 315 -13.73 -8.71 -29.14
C LYS A 315 -13.32 -10.05 -28.52
N ALA A 316 -12.04 -10.36 -28.55
CA ALA A 316 -11.52 -11.52 -27.85
C ALA A 316 -11.80 -11.43 -26.34
N THR A 317 -11.83 -12.57 -25.68
CA THR A 317 -11.94 -12.70 -24.23
C THR A 317 -10.97 -13.79 -23.78
N GLY A 318 -10.19 -13.51 -22.73
CA GLY A 318 -9.26 -14.46 -22.11
C GLY A 318 -9.83 -14.98 -20.80
N LEU A 319 -9.88 -16.29 -20.65
CA LEU A 319 -10.27 -17.01 -19.43
C LEU A 319 -9.09 -17.81 -18.91
N ASP A 320 -9.07 -18.03 -17.59
CA ASP A 320 -7.94 -18.65 -16.91
C ASP A 320 -8.43 -19.74 -15.94
N ALA A 321 -9.27 -19.41 -14.98
CA ALA A 321 -9.86 -20.34 -14.04
C ALA A 321 -11.22 -19.83 -13.52
N ALA A 322 -11.93 -20.69 -12.83
CA ALA A 322 -12.99 -20.29 -11.92
C ALA A 322 -12.65 -20.74 -10.49
N PHE A 323 -12.99 -19.92 -9.51
CA PHE A 323 -12.94 -20.27 -8.10
C PHE A 323 -14.35 -20.34 -7.55
N VAL A 324 -14.64 -21.30 -6.71
CA VAL A 324 -16.00 -21.54 -6.22
C VAL A 324 -16.03 -21.73 -4.70
N LEU A 325 -17.04 -21.21 -4.07
CA LEU A 325 -17.29 -21.38 -2.65
C LEU A 325 -18.17 -22.61 -2.44
N ASP A 326 -17.51 -23.75 -2.24
CA ASP A 326 -18.14 -25.05 -1.95
C ASP A 326 -17.88 -25.44 -0.49
N ASN A 327 -18.55 -24.79 0.44
CA ASN A 327 -18.46 -25.07 1.87
C ASN A 327 -19.83 -25.32 2.52
N GLN A 328 -20.72 -25.95 1.77
CA GLN A 328 -22.06 -26.32 2.22
C GLN A 328 -22.91 -25.14 2.74
N GLY A 329 -22.73 -23.96 2.15
CA GLY A 329 -23.44 -22.75 2.54
C GLY A 329 -22.92 -22.06 3.80
N ALA A 330 -21.81 -22.53 4.37
CA ALA A 330 -21.21 -21.92 5.56
C ALA A 330 -20.69 -20.48 5.32
N GLY A 331 -20.49 -20.07 4.07
CA GLY A 331 -20.11 -18.71 3.69
C GLY A 331 -18.66 -18.35 4.01
N MET A 332 -18.34 -17.06 3.85
CA MET A 332 -17.05 -16.46 4.18
C MET A 332 -17.22 -15.18 4.99
N PHE A 333 -16.23 -14.84 5.80
CA PHE A 333 -16.23 -13.64 6.62
C PHE A 333 -15.43 -12.50 6.00
N GLU A 334 -16.02 -11.30 6.05
CA GLU A 334 -15.38 -10.05 5.64
C GLU A 334 -15.68 -8.94 6.65
N ILE A 335 -14.78 -7.96 6.77
CA ILE A 335 -15.06 -6.70 7.46
C ILE A 335 -15.55 -5.70 6.42
N ASP A 336 -16.68 -5.06 6.65
CA ASP A 336 -17.24 -4.06 5.74
C ASP A 336 -17.93 -2.93 6.52
N PRO A 337 -17.51 -1.67 6.32
CA PRO A 337 -16.51 -1.18 5.36
C PRO A 337 -15.04 -1.48 5.75
N ALA A 338 -14.11 -1.32 4.81
CA ALA A 338 -12.68 -1.52 5.02
C ALA A 338 -12.00 -0.40 5.84
N SER A 339 -12.73 0.66 6.21
CA SER A 339 -12.21 1.77 7.02
C SER A 339 -13.30 2.34 7.93
N TYR A 340 -12.91 2.69 9.15
CA TYR A 340 -13.73 3.29 10.19
C TYR A 340 -13.03 4.52 10.76
N THR A 341 -13.81 5.42 11.35
CA THR A 341 -13.27 6.60 12.05
C THR A 341 -13.89 6.67 13.44
N VAL A 342 -13.07 6.90 14.46
CA VAL A 342 -13.48 7.07 15.85
C VAL A 342 -12.81 8.32 16.42
N ASN A 343 -13.51 9.12 17.20
CA ASN A 343 -12.88 10.20 17.96
C ASN A 343 -12.17 9.62 19.20
N GLU A 344 -11.16 10.29 19.71
CA GLU A 344 -10.62 10.00 21.03
C GLU A 344 -11.72 9.95 22.09
N ALA A 345 -11.58 9.10 23.11
CA ALA A 345 -12.61 8.71 24.09
C ALA A 345 -13.90 8.15 23.48
N GLY A 346 -13.93 7.89 22.19
CA GLY A 346 -15.10 7.36 21.49
C GLY A 346 -15.07 5.85 21.31
N THR A 347 -16.20 5.32 20.84
CA THR A 347 -16.35 3.93 20.44
C THR A 347 -16.80 3.82 19.00
N GLN A 348 -16.40 2.74 18.33
CA GLN A 348 -16.79 2.44 16.96
C GLN A 348 -17.19 0.97 16.86
N ASP A 349 -18.35 0.71 16.27
CA ASP A 349 -18.75 -0.64 15.92
C ASP A 349 -18.15 -1.05 14.57
N VAL A 350 -17.32 -2.08 14.58
CA VAL A 350 -16.77 -2.73 13.39
C VAL A 350 -17.71 -3.87 12.98
N THR A 351 -18.16 -3.86 11.73
CA THR A 351 -19.10 -4.84 11.20
C THR A 351 -18.36 -6.00 10.53
N ILE A 352 -18.66 -7.21 10.97
CA ILE A 352 -18.24 -8.45 10.30
C ILE A 352 -19.45 -8.96 9.52
N LYS A 353 -19.28 -9.18 8.23
CA LYS A 353 -20.28 -9.78 7.33
C LYS A 353 -19.96 -11.23 7.06
N ARG A 354 -20.98 -12.04 6.92
CA ARG A 354 -20.92 -13.41 6.42
C ARG A 354 -21.60 -13.43 5.06
N VAL A 355 -20.82 -13.63 4.00
CA VAL A 355 -21.25 -13.54 2.60
C VAL A 355 -21.09 -14.90 1.91
N GLY A 356 -21.81 -15.12 0.81
CA GLY A 356 -21.74 -16.36 0.06
C GLY A 356 -22.37 -17.57 0.80
N GLY A 357 -23.22 -17.34 1.79
CA GLY A 357 -23.94 -18.39 2.52
C GLY A 357 -24.06 -18.07 4.01
N THR A 358 -25.15 -18.54 4.62
CA THR A 358 -25.46 -18.33 6.05
C THR A 358 -25.90 -19.61 6.77
N ASP A 359 -25.66 -20.78 6.15
CA ASP A 359 -26.10 -22.07 6.69
C ASP A 359 -25.21 -22.52 7.85
N GLY A 360 -25.84 -22.95 8.91
CA GLY A 360 -25.22 -23.50 10.11
C GLY A 360 -24.56 -22.45 11.02
N LYS A 361 -24.11 -22.91 12.18
CA LYS A 361 -23.40 -22.08 13.15
C LYS A 361 -21.90 -22.04 12.84
N VAL A 362 -21.35 -20.83 12.73
CA VAL A 362 -19.93 -20.60 12.40
C VAL A 362 -19.30 -19.59 13.38
N THR A 363 -17.99 -19.52 13.42
CA THR A 363 -17.25 -18.60 14.30
C THR A 363 -16.09 -17.96 13.54
N VAL A 364 -15.66 -16.79 14.02
CA VAL A 364 -14.43 -16.13 13.60
C VAL A 364 -13.82 -15.42 14.79
N ASP A 365 -12.50 -15.40 14.90
CA ASP A 365 -11.82 -14.61 15.92
C ASP A 365 -11.64 -13.19 15.40
N PHE A 366 -12.03 -12.21 16.21
CA PHE A 366 -11.78 -10.80 15.98
C PHE A 366 -10.65 -10.33 16.90
N GLN A 367 -9.73 -9.54 16.37
CA GLN A 367 -8.66 -8.92 17.12
C GLN A 367 -8.37 -7.50 16.62
N THR A 368 -7.79 -6.67 17.50
CA THR A 368 -7.17 -5.40 17.11
C THR A 368 -5.66 -5.59 16.96
N ALA A 369 -5.04 -4.86 16.03
CA ALA A 369 -3.60 -4.88 15.83
C ALA A 369 -3.06 -3.44 15.72
N PRO A 370 -1.86 -3.14 16.28
CA PRO A 370 -1.30 -1.80 16.25
C PRO A 370 -0.80 -1.40 14.86
N ASP A 371 -0.79 -0.08 14.61
CA ASP A 371 -0.09 0.56 13.51
C ASP A 371 0.59 1.83 14.06
N THR A 372 0.11 3.04 13.71
CA THR A 372 0.56 4.29 14.32
C THR A 372 -0.02 4.49 15.73
N ALA A 373 -1.21 3.95 15.98
CA ALA A 373 -1.80 3.90 17.31
C ALA A 373 -1.24 2.71 18.12
N VAL A 374 -0.89 2.96 19.39
CA VAL A 374 -0.34 1.97 20.33
C VAL A 374 -1.43 1.51 21.28
N HIS A 375 -1.60 0.18 21.43
CA HIS A 375 -2.56 -0.41 22.35
C HIS A 375 -2.28 0.01 23.82
N GLY A 376 -3.33 0.13 24.60
CA GLY A 376 -3.22 0.56 26.01
C GLY A 376 -2.86 2.04 26.19
N ARG A 377 -2.55 2.77 25.12
CA ARG A 377 -2.27 4.21 25.12
C ARG A 377 -3.30 4.99 24.29
N HIS A 378 -3.57 4.52 23.09
CA HIS A 378 -4.47 5.21 22.14
C HIS A 378 -5.77 4.45 21.90
N TYR A 379 -5.80 3.14 22.13
CA TYR A 379 -6.98 2.30 22.06
C TYR A 379 -6.91 1.11 23.01
N ASN A 380 -8.06 0.55 23.34
CA ASN A 380 -8.16 -0.67 24.13
C ASN A 380 -8.11 -1.90 23.21
N ASP A 381 -7.27 -2.88 23.56
CA ASP A 381 -7.22 -4.14 22.82
C ASP A 381 -8.54 -4.89 22.89
N VAL A 382 -8.92 -5.46 21.76
CA VAL A 382 -10.04 -6.40 21.66
C VAL A 382 -9.52 -7.70 21.05
N SER A 383 -9.80 -8.81 21.72
CA SER A 383 -9.56 -10.16 21.20
C SER A 383 -10.71 -11.04 21.67
N LYS A 384 -11.55 -11.52 20.74
CA LYS A 384 -12.69 -12.37 21.07
C LYS A 384 -13.16 -13.20 19.89
N THR A 385 -13.69 -14.38 20.17
CA THR A 385 -14.41 -15.18 19.19
C THR A 385 -15.83 -14.63 18.99
N VAL A 386 -16.21 -14.37 17.75
CA VAL A 386 -17.54 -13.94 17.32
C VAL A 386 -18.25 -15.14 16.73
N ALA A 387 -19.43 -15.45 17.26
CA ALA A 387 -20.27 -16.54 16.76
C ALA A 387 -21.41 -15.98 15.91
N PHE A 388 -21.69 -16.68 14.81
CA PHE A 388 -22.84 -16.46 13.95
C PHE A 388 -23.77 -17.66 14.05
N GLU A 389 -25.02 -17.42 14.35
CA GLU A 389 -26.05 -18.46 14.34
C GLU A 389 -26.46 -18.78 12.90
N ASP A 390 -27.22 -19.89 12.74
CA ASP A 390 -27.80 -20.26 11.45
C ASP A 390 -28.68 -19.14 10.89
N GLY A 391 -28.46 -18.75 9.65
CA GLY A 391 -29.15 -17.64 8.98
C GLY A 391 -28.63 -16.24 9.35
N GLN A 392 -27.66 -16.12 10.26
CA GLN A 392 -27.07 -14.82 10.61
C GLN A 392 -25.99 -14.41 9.61
N ASP A 393 -26.09 -13.19 9.06
CA ASP A 393 -25.21 -12.63 8.03
C ASP A 393 -24.30 -11.49 8.54
N THR A 394 -24.60 -10.93 9.73
CA THR A 394 -23.83 -9.82 10.28
C THR A 394 -23.63 -9.94 11.79
N ALA A 395 -22.49 -9.44 12.27
CA ALA A 395 -22.22 -9.22 13.68
C ALA A 395 -21.34 -7.97 13.83
N THR A 396 -21.37 -7.34 15.00
CA THR A 396 -20.55 -6.17 15.29
C THR A 396 -19.63 -6.41 16.49
N VAL A 397 -18.48 -5.75 16.43
CA VAL A 397 -17.52 -5.70 17.54
C VAL A 397 -17.20 -4.24 17.81
N THR A 398 -17.48 -3.78 19.01
CA THR A 398 -17.14 -2.42 19.43
C THR A 398 -15.65 -2.35 19.79
N VAL A 399 -14.96 -1.37 19.22
CA VAL A 399 -13.60 -0.95 19.58
C VAL A 399 -13.67 0.43 20.24
N GLU A 400 -12.70 0.74 21.11
CA GLU A 400 -12.71 1.95 21.93
C GLU A 400 -11.36 2.66 21.81
N ALA A 401 -11.41 3.95 21.46
CA ALA A 401 -10.27 4.85 21.51
C ALA A 401 -10.11 5.46 22.91
N ILE A 402 -8.86 5.60 23.35
CA ILE A 402 -8.51 6.17 24.64
C ILE A 402 -8.24 7.66 24.46
N GLU A 403 -8.75 8.47 25.41
CA GLU A 403 -8.44 9.90 25.50
C GLU A 403 -6.99 10.10 25.89
N ASN A 404 -6.34 11.06 25.26
CA ASN A 404 -5.04 11.57 25.65
C ASN A 404 -5.01 13.09 25.51
N THR A 405 -3.91 13.76 25.78
CA THR A 405 -3.75 15.23 25.67
C THR A 405 -2.57 15.59 24.78
N GLU A 406 -2.10 14.65 24.00
CA GLU A 406 -0.96 14.82 23.11
C GLU A 406 -1.44 15.12 21.70
N VAL A 407 -0.98 16.20 21.13
CA VAL A 407 -1.26 16.51 19.72
C VAL A 407 -0.45 15.55 18.84
N THR A 408 -1.05 14.42 18.50
CA THR A 408 -0.40 13.35 17.72
C THR A 408 -0.73 13.42 16.24
N GLY A 409 -1.80 14.14 15.87
CA GLY A 409 -2.51 13.97 14.62
C GLY A 409 -3.28 12.65 14.57
N ASP A 410 -4.01 12.41 13.50
CA ASP A 410 -4.80 11.18 13.36
C ASP A 410 -3.91 9.94 13.44
N LEU A 411 -4.28 9.01 14.31
CA LEU A 411 -3.59 7.73 14.51
C LEU A 411 -4.44 6.58 13.98
N ARG A 412 -3.81 5.44 13.67
CA ARG A 412 -4.49 4.28 13.13
C ARG A 412 -4.09 3.01 13.86
N PHE A 413 -5.07 2.11 14.03
CA PHE A 413 -4.90 0.70 14.34
C PHE A 413 -5.77 -0.15 13.41
N TYR A 414 -5.59 -1.45 13.42
CA TYR A 414 -6.35 -2.37 12.59
C TYR A 414 -7.40 -3.14 13.40
N ALA A 415 -8.53 -3.38 12.77
CA ALA A 415 -9.49 -4.41 13.14
C ALA A 415 -9.31 -5.60 12.19
N GLU A 416 -9.07 -6.79 12.72
CA GLU A 416 -8.75 -7.99 11.94
C GLU A 416 -9.66 -9.15 12.32
N ILE A 417 -9.97 -10.01 11.35
CA ILE A 417 -10.63 -11.30 11.56
C ILE A 417 -9.69 -12.43 11.12
N VAL A 418 -9.61 -13.46 11.97
CA VAL A 418 -8.72 -14.61 11.78
C VAL A 418 -9.42 -15.88 12.26
N ASN A 419 -8.85 -17.06 11.99
CA ASN A 419 -9.30 -18.35 12.52
C ASN A 419 -10.80 -18.63 12.30
N PRO A 420 -11.30 -18.68 11.05
CA PRO A 420 -12.68 -19.01 10.79
C PRO A 420 -12.97 -20.47 11.21
N GLY A 421 -14.15 -20.70 11.77
CA GLY A 421 -14.58 -22.04 12.24
C GLY A 421 -15.98 -22.40 11.75
N GLY A 422 -16.33 -23.68 11.89
CA GLY A 422 -17.66 -24.17 11.48
C GLY A 422 -17.84 -24.36 9.97
N GLY A 423 -16.74 -24.45 9.20
CA GLY A 423 -16.76 -24.62 7.75
C GLY A 423 -16.73 -23.30 6.96
N ALA A 424 -16.91 -22.15 7.60
CA ALA A 424 -16.71 -20.85 6.95
C ALA A 424 -15.22 -20.60 6.66
N ILE A 425 -14.93 -19.72 5.70
CA ILE A 425 -13.57 -19.28 5.34
C ILE A 425 -13.43 -17.76 5.52
N LEU A 426 -12.22 -17.25 5.41
CA LEU A 426 -11.98 -15.80 5.31
C LEU A 426 -12.17 -15.34 3.87
N GLY A 427 -12.82 -14.18 3.69
CA GLY A 427 -13.05 -13.55 2.39
C GLY A 427 -11.90 -12.61 1.99
N PHE A 428 -12.21 -11.63 1.13
CA PHE A 428 -11.23 -10.67 0.61
C PHE A 428 -10.83 -9.62 1.65
N ASN A 429 -11.80 -9.11 2.40
CA ASN A 429 -11.58 -8.04 3.38
C ASN A 429 -11.51 -8.61 4.80
N THR A 430 -10.34 -9.04 5.22
CA THR A 430 -10.12 -9.60 6.56
C THR A 430 -9.59 -8.58 7.56
N ARG A 431 -9.33 -7.34 7.12
CA ARG A 431 -8.80 -6.25 7.93
C ARG A 431 -9.43 -4.93 7.52
N ALA A 432 -9.68 -4.07 8.50
CA ALA A 432 -10.12 -2.70 8.29
C ALA A 432 -9.23 -1.72 9.06
N ASP A 433 -9.03 -0.53 8.48
CA ASP A 433 -8.40 0.60 9.15
C ASP A 433 -9.36 1.21 10.17
N VAL A 434 -8.91 1.47 11.39
CA VAL A 434 -9.63 2.26 12.38
C VAL A 434 -8.82 3.51 12.67
N ILE A 435 -9.30 4.66 12.20
CA ILE A 435 -8.63 5.95 12.30
C ILE A 435 -9.14 6.67 13.54
N ILE A 436 -8.26 6.92 14.52
CA ILE A 436 -8.54 7.73 15.69
C ILE A 436 -8.34 9.21 15.30
N LYS A 437 -9.37 10.02 15.45
CA LYS A 437 -9.29 11.46 15.24
C LYS A 437 -8.77 12.15 16.48
N ASP A 438 -7.60 12.77 16.33
CA ASP A 438 -7.01 13.64 17.35
C ASP A 438 -7.91 14.85 17.58
N ASN A 439 -8.31 15.07 18.82
CA ASN A 439 -9.15 16.20 19.22
C ASN A 439 -8.35 17.26 20.02
N ASP A 440 -7.05 17.06 20.19
CA ASP A 440 -6.20 17.96 20.94
C ASP A 440 -5.78 19.16 20.11
N LEU A 441 -5.79 20.31 20.78
CA LEU A 441 -5.43 21.57 20.14
C LEU A 441 -3.94 21.85 20.33
N VAL A 442 -3.27 22.22 19.25
CA VAL A 442 -1.89 22.71 19.32
C VAL A 442 -1.86 23.99 20.17
N ASP A 443 -1.03 23.99 21.21
CA ASP A 443 -0.82 25.21 22.02
C ASP A 443 -0.10 26.28 21.21
N LYS A 444 -0.84 27.34 20.87
CA LYS A 444 -0.36 28.51 20.12
C LYS A 444 -0.05 29.73 21.01
N ASN A 445 -0.07 29.61 22.34
CA ASN A 445 0.10 30.74 23.23
C ASN A 445 1.47 31.43 23.08
N ALA A 446 2.55 30.66 22.88
CA ALA A 446 3.89 31.21 22.63
C ALA A 446 3.94 31.98 21.30
N LEU A 447 3.34 31.44 20.23
CA LEU A 447 3.24 32.10 18.93
C LEU A 447 2.39 33.37 19.01
N LYS A 448 1.26 33.32 19.74
CA LYS A 448 0.44 34.50 19.99
C LYS A 448 1.23 35.61 20.70
N THR A 449 1.97 35.27 21.74
CA THR A 449 2.78 36.25 22.50
C THR A 449 3.85 36.88 21.60
N ALA A 450 4.49 36.11 20.73
CA ALA A 450 5.46 36.62 19.77
C ALA A 450 4.81 37.51 18.71
N LEU A 451 3.62 37.15 18.21
CA LEU A 451 2.84 37.97 17.28
C LEU A 451 2.38 39.29 17.93
N ASP A 452 1.91 39.25 19.17
CA ASP A 452 1.51 40.47 19.91
C ASP A 452 2.73 41.42 20.06
N ALA A 453 3.93 40.89 20.34
CA ALA A 453 5.17 41.66 20.40
C ALA A 453 5.56 42.22 19.02
N ALA A 454 5.51 41.39 17.99
CA ALA A 454 5.82 41.76 16.61
C ALA A 454 4.86 42.84 16.05
N ASN A 455 3.58 42.80 16.44
CA ASN A 455 2.59 43.81 16.05
C ASN A 455 2.78 45.15 16.75
N ALA A 456 3.56 45.22 17.83
CA ALA A 456 3.91 46.46 18.52
C ALA A 456 5.12 47.17 17.86
N GLU A 457 5.85 46.50 16.98
CA GLU A 457 7.00 47.08 16.27
C GLU A 457 6.55 48.14 15.24
N ASN A 458 7.37 49.19 15.05
CA ASN A 458 7.08 50.28 14.14
C ASN A 458 8.12 50.34 13.02
N GLU A 459 7.66 50.23 11.76
CA GLU A 459 8.48 50.29 10.56
C GLU A 459 9.44 51.49 10.53
N GLY A 460 8.98 52.65 11.02
CA GLY A 460 9.76 53.87 11.03
C GLY A 460 11.06 53.81 11.83
N TRP A 461 11.23 52.81 12.70
CA TRP A 461 12.38 52.68 13.59
C TRP A 461 13.49 51.81 13.00
N TYR A 462 13.21 51.06 11.90
CA TYR A 462 14.13 50.04 11.36
C TYR A 462 14.52 50.31 9.89
N THR A 463 15.59 49.67 9.44
CA THR A 463 16.00 49.73 8.03
C THR A 463 14.98 49.03 7.14
N PRO A 464 14.70 49.53 5.89
CA PRO A 464 13.70 48.90 5.03
C PRO A 464 13.98 47.44 4.72
N ALA A 465 15.27 47.06 4.56
CA ALA A 465 15.67 45.71 4.22
C ALA A 465 15.35 44.70 5.33
N THR A 466 15.63 45.05 6.60
CA THR A 466 15.33 44.14 7.73
C THR A 466 13.85 44.18 8.09
N TRP A 467 13.16 45.29 7.85
CA TRP A 467 11.72 45.41 8.06
C TRP A 467 10.92 44.54 7.09
N GLU A 468 11.31 44.46 5.80
CA GLU A 468 10.61 43.64 4.81
C GLU A 468 10.64 42.15 5.19
N ALA A 469 11.83 41.62 5.58
CA ALA A 469 11.97 40.23 6.03
C ALA A 469 11.16 39.95 7.31
N PHE A 470 11.15 40.90 8.26
CA PHE A 470 10.36 40.78 9.48
C PHE A 470 8.85 40.83 9.20
N ALA A 471 8.40 41.72 8.33
CA ALA A 471 6.98 41.82 7.96
C ALA A 471 6.48 40.52 7.29
N GLN A 472 7.30 39.91 6.43
CA GLN A 472 6.97 38.64 5.82
C GLN A 472 6.87 37.50 6.87
N ALA A 473 7.85 37.37 7.75
CA ALA A 473 7.85 36.35 8.81
C ALA A 473 6.62 36.53 9.75
N ARG A 474 6.21 37.78 10.04
CA ARG A 474 5.03 38.07 10.83
C ARG A 474 3.72 37.68 10.12
N GLU A 475 3.62 37.91 8.81
CA GLU A 475 2.45 37.50 8.02
C GLU A 475 2.35 35.95 7.96
N GLU A 476 3.45 35.25 7.71
CA GLU A 476 3.52 33.81 7.71
C GLU A 476 3.15 33.23 9.10
N ALA A 477 3.66 33.81 10.17
CA ALA A 477 3.33 33.42 11.55
C ALA A 477 1.85 33.67 11.89
N GLN A 478 1.27 34.77 11.42
CA GLN A 478 -0.15 35.03 11.58
C GLN A 478 -1.02 34.02 10.84
N ALA A 479 -0.64 33.63 9.60
CA ALA A 479 -1.34 32.62 8.84
C ALA A 479 -1.34 31.25 9.55
N VAL A 480 -0.23 30.86 10.17
CA VAL A 480 -0.14 29.62 10.97
C VAL A 480 -0.98 29.73 12.26
N TYR A 481 -0.99 30.89 12.92
CA TYR A 481 -1.80 31.12 14.11
C TYR A 481 -3.31 31.01 13.81
N ASP A 482 -3.76 31.55 12.68
CA ASP A 482 -5.17 31.57 12.27
C ASP A 482 -5.63 30.21 11.66
N ASN A 483 -4.69 29.34 11.26
CA ASN A 483 -5.02 28.02 10.74
C ASN A 483 -5.42 27.06 11.89
N PRO A 484 -6.68 26.59 11.99
CA PRO A 484 -7.10 25.67 13.06
C PRO A 484 -6.37 24.31 12.97
N ASP A 485 -5.93 23.92 11.76
CA ASP A 485 -5.28 22.61 11.50
C ASP A 485 -3.74 22.71 11.51
N ALA A 486 -3.17 23.79 12.04
CA ALA A 486 -1.72 23.93 12.11
C ALA A 486 -1.11 22.92 13.09
N THR A 487 -0.10 22.18 12.63
CA THR A 487 0.63 21.20 13.46
C THR A 487 1.57 21.90 14.47
N GLY A 488 1.96 21.18 15.54
CA GLY A 488 2.95 21.68 16.52
C GLY A 488 4.28 22.05 15.87
N GLU A 489 4.74 21.32 14.85
CA GLU A 489 5.93 21.63 14.08
C GLU A 489 5.79 22.94 13.31
N GLN A 490 4.65 23.17 12.64
CA GLN A 490 4.37 24.42 11.93
C GLN A 490 4.34 25.62 12.90
N VAL A 491 3.71 25.46 14.06
CA VAL A 491 3.67 26.50 15.10
C VAL A 491 5.07 26.80 15.65
N GLY A 492 5.88 25.76 15.94
CA GLY A 492 7.26 25.91 16.41
C GLY A 492 8.17 26.59 15.37
N THR A 493 8.04 26.20 14.11
CA THR A 493 8.80 26.79 12.99
C THR A 493 8.41 28.26 12.80
N ALA A 494 7.13 28.58 12.76
CA ALA A 494 6.63 29.95 12.63
C ALA A 494 7.09 30.85 13.78
N LEU A 495 7.06 30.35 15.02
CA LEU A 495 7.57 31.05 16.20
C LEU A 495 9.07 31.35 16.07
N THR A 496 9.88 30.36 15.72
CA THR A 496 11.32 30.49 15.55
C THR A 496 11.67 31.48 14.45
N ASN A 497 11.00 31.41 13.30
CA ASN A 497 11.24 32.31 12.17
C ASN A 497 10.89 33.75 12.52
N LEU A 498 9.74 33.98 13.20
CA LEU A 498 9.33 35.30 13.64
C LEU A 498 10.33 35.90 14.64
N GLN A 499 10.77 35.12 15.63
CA GLN A 499 11.75 35.57 16.62
C GLN A 499 13.09 35.92 15.97
N ASN A 500 13.61 35.07 15.09
CA ASN A 500 14.84 35.32 14.35
C ASN A 500 14.75 36.59 13.50
N ALA A 501 13.63 36.78 12.81
CA ALA A 501 13.41 37.98 12.01
C ALA A 501 13.29 39.25 12.88
N GLN A 502 12.69 39.16 14.07
CA GLN A 502 12.61 40.26 15.02
C GLN A 502 13.99 40.61 15.61
N GLU A 503 14.80 39.61 15.95
CA GLU A 503 16.19 39.82 16.43
C GLU A 503 17.09 40.43 15.36
N ALA A 504 16.81 40.17 14.08
CA ALA A 504 17.56 40.72 12.95
C ALA A 504 17.20 42.14 12.58
N LEU A 505 16.22 42.77 13.26
CA LEU A 505 15.82 44.17 12.99
C LEU A 505 16.95 45.15 13.32
N GLU A 506 17.38 45.91 12.32
CA GLU A 506 18.41 46.93 12.47
C GLU A 506 17.76 48.32 12.63
N PRO A 507 18.06 49.05 13.73
CA PRO A 507 17.55 50.39 13.90
C PRO A 507 18.02 51.35 12.81
N ARG A 508 17.15 52.25 12.35
CA ARG A 508 17.59 53.38 11.54
C ARG A 508 18.55 54.25 12.35
N THR A 509 19.75 54.48 11.80
CA THR A 509 20.68 55.44 12.39
C THR A 509 20.05 56.85 12.32
N ALA A 510 19.95 57.53 13.49
CA ALA A 510 19.50 58.92 13.51
C ALA A 510 20.46 59.77 12.68
N TYR A 511 19.92 60.60 11.78
CA TYR A 511 20.72 61.63 11.10
C TYR A 511 21.39 62.50 12.17
N THR A 512 22.71 62.51 12.17
CA THR A 512 23.45 63.46 12.98
C THR A 512 23.58 64.78 12.21
N ALA A 513 23.58 65.88 12.91
CA ALA A 513 23.64 67.24 12.34
C ALA A 513 24.96 67.54 11.56
N GLU A 514 25.82 66.53 11.37
CA GLU A 514 27.09 66.60 10.64
C GLU A 514 27.05 65.95 9.26
N ASP A 515 25.87 65.52 8.79
CA ASP A 515 25.72 64.95 7.45
C ASP A 515 25.79 66.07 6.39
N PRO A 516 26.78 66.07 5.48
CA PRO A 516 27.06 67.20 4.56
C PRO A 516 26.01 67.39 3.45
N PHE A 517 24.91 66.64 3.49
CA PHE A 517 23.80 66.72 2.51
C PHE A 517 22.44 67.09 3.09
N VAL A 518 22.38 67.70 4.30
CA VAL A 518 21.17 68.35 4.82
C VAL A 518 21.22 69.86 4.58
#